data_d69e8004457d6ddb2435c9a984396813
#
_entry.id   d69e8004457d6ddb2435c9a984396813
#
_cell.length_a   1.000
_cell.length_b   1.000
_cell.length_c   1.000
_cell.angle_alpha   90.00
_cell.angle_beta   90.00
_cell.angle_gamma   90.00
#
_symmetry.space_group_name_H-M   'P 1'
#
loop_
_entity.id
_entity.type
_entity.pdbx_description
1 polymer ?
#
loop_
_entity_poly.entity_id
_entity_poly.type
_entity_poly.pdbx_seq_one_letter_code
_entity_poly.pdbx_strand_id
1 'polypeptide(L)'
;MYIDFLCKLEGWKTKCKNLHWAAPKKNIHVYLDEFLGVLSDYQDALAEDIMGVLGSRLNPDSIEGISCSSDNALDFIKEVDTSTISFYRKISNNPNYVGIKSETETFIHNIKKYNYLFNLCDVQ
;
A
#
# COMPACT_ATOMS: atom_id res chain seq x y z
N MET A 1 1.45 15.34 -4.09
CA MET A 1 2.03 14.02 -4.40
C MET A 1 1.97 13.06 -3.22
N TYR A 2 2.53 13.43 -2.08
CA TYR A 2 2.58 12.53 -0.91
C TYR A 2 1.19 12.29 -0.32
N ILE A 3 0.37 13.35 -0.20
CA ILE A 3 -1.00 13.22 0.32
C ILE A 3 -1.84 12.32 -0.60
N ASP A 4 -1.71 12.49 -1.91
CA ASP A 4 -2.45 11.67 -2.88
C ASP A 4 -2.10 10.18 -2.71
N PHE A 5 -0.84 9.87 -2.46
CA PHE A 5 -0.42 8.49 -2.27
C PHE A 5 -0.96 7.91 -0.96
N LEU A 6 -0.99 8.71 0.12
CA LEU A 6 -1.63 8.29 1.38
C LEU A 6 -3.11 7.98 1.16
N CYS A 7 -3.79 8.77 0.33
CA CYS A 7 -5.20 8.52 -0.02
C CYS A 7 -5.38 7.23 -0.82
N LYS A 8 -4.45 6.92 -1.73
CA LYS A 8 -4.43 5.63 -2.44
C LYS A 8 -4.26 4.47 -1.48
N LEU A 9 -3.33 4.59 -0.54
CA LEU A 9 -3.10 3.56 0.48
C LEU A 9 -4.37 3.30 1.30
N GLU A 10 -5.09 4.35 1.65
CA GLU A 10 -6.35 4.21 2.40
C GLU A 10 -7.39 3.45 1.57
N GLY A 11 -7.53 3.77 0.30
CA GLY A 11 -8.41 3.04 -0.63
C GLY A 11 -7.99 1.59 -0.80
N TRP A 12 -6.70 1.31 -0.88
CA TRP A 12 -6.18 -0.06 -0.98
C TRP A 12 -6.45 -0.87 0.28
N LYS A 13 -6.37 -0.26 1.46
CA LYS A 13 -6.73 -0.93 2.72
C LYS A 13 -8.18 -1.37 2.69
N THR A 14 -9.08 -0.50 2.25
CA THR A 14 -10.51 -0.82 2.13
C THR A 14 -10.72 -1.95 1.13
N LYS A 15 -10.10 -1.88 -0.05
CA LYS A 15 -10.23 -2.92 -1.08
C LYS A 15 -9.66 -4.26 -0.58
N CYS A 16 -8.50 -4.23 0.04
CA CYS A 16 -7.86 -5.43 0.58
C CYS A 16 -8.76 -6.14 1.59
N LYS A 17 -9.38 -5.37 2.48
CA LYS A 17 -10.32 -5.90 3.46
C LYS A 17 -11.55 -6.53 2.79
N ASN A 18 -12.10 -5.86 1.78
CA ASN A 18 -13.24 -6.39 1.05
C ASN A 18 -12.90 -7.68 0.30
N LEU A 19 -11.74 -7.75 -0.33
CA LEU A 19 -11.26 -8.94 -1.01
C LEU A 19 -11.00 -10.08 -0.01
N HIS A 20 -10.47 -9.75 1.17
CA HIS A 20 -10.25 -10.70 2.25
C HIS A 20 -11.57 -11.34 2.68
N TRP A 21 -12.60 -10.54 2.90
CA TRP A 21 -13.91 -11.06 3.29
C TRP A 21 -14.56 -11.89 2.19
N ALA A 22 -14.38 -11.52 0.93
CA ALA A 22 -14.98 -12.19 -0.22
C ALA A 22 -14.15 -13.38 -0.72
N ALA A 23 -12.97 -13.64 -0.16
CA ALA A 23 -12.07 -14.68 -0.66
C ALA A 23 -12.69 -16.06 -0.60
N PRO A 24 -12.69 -16.84 -1.71
CA PRO A 24 -13.35 -18.14 -1.76
C PRO A 24 -12.55 -19.27 -1.10
N LYS A 25 -11.24 -19.07 -0.87
CA LYS A 25 -10.36 -20.07 -0.26
C LYS A 25 -9.63 -19.48 0.93
N LYS A 26 -9.35 -20.34 1.91
CA LYS A 26 -8.68 -19.92 3.15
C LYS A 26 -7.29 -19.32 2.90
N ASN A 27 -6.52 -19.89 1.98
CA ASN A 27 -5.14 -19.43 1.74
C ASN A 27 -5.12 -17.97 1.27
N ILE A 28 -5.92 -17.61 0.27
CA ILE A 28 -5.95 -16.21 -0.20
C ILE A 28 -6.57 -15.28 0.85
N HIS A 29 -7.55 -15.75 1.60
CA HIS A 29 -8.15 -15.02 2.72
C HIS A 29 -7.10 -14.63 3.75
N VAL A 30 -6.25 -15.58 4.16
CA VAL A 30 -5.19 -15.35 5.14
C VAL A 30 -4.12 -14.39 4.60
N TYR A 31 -3.68 -14.58 3.36
CA TYR A 31 -2.65 -13.70 2.77
C TYR A 31 -3.14 -12.27 2.57
N LEU A 32 -4.41 -12.09 2.23
CA LEU A 32 -4.99 -10.73 2.13
C LEU A 32 -5.04 -10.06 3.50
N ASP A 33 -5.35 -10.80 4.55
CA ASP A 33 -5.33 -10.26 5.91
C ASP A 33 -3.92 -9.82 6.32
N GLU A 34 -2.92 -10.64 6.01
CA GLU A 34 -1.51 -10.29 6.27
C GLU A 34 -1.11 -9.05 5.48
N PHE A 35 -1.48 -8.96 4.21
CA PHE A 35 -1.15 -7.81 3.38
C PHE A 35 -1.86 -6.55 3.85
N LEU A 36 -3.04 -6.65 4.39
CA LEU A 36 -3.73 -5.51 5.02
C LEU A 36 -2.87 -4.92 6.15
N GLY A 37 -2.24 -5.77 6.97
CA GLY A 37 -1.30 -5.34 7.99
C GLY A 37 -0.09 -4.61 7.40
N VAL A 38 0.45 -5.13 6.29
CA VAL A 38 1.57 -4.49 5.57
C VAL A 38 1.18 -3.10 5.08
N LEU A 39 -0.02 -2.97 4.48
CA LEU A 39 -0.53 -1.67 4.01
C LEU A 39 -0.68 -0.67 5.16
N SER A 40 -1.24 -1.11 6.29
CA SER A 40 -1.45 -0.26 7.45
C SER A 40 -0.13 0.21 8.06
N ASP A 41 0.83 -0.68 8.20
CA ASP A 41 2.14 -0.35 8.77
C ASP A 41 2.90 0.63 7.88
N TYR A 42 2.89 0.39 6.58
CA TYR A 42 3.55 1.29 5.63
C TYR A 42 2.89 2.67 5.61
N GLN A 43 1.56 2.73 5.57
CA GLN A 43 0.83 4.01 5.57
C GLN A 43 1.19 4.84 6.80
N ASP A 44 1.22 4.19 7.96
CA ASP A 44 1.54 4.87 9.22
C ASP A 44 2.97 5.41 9.21
N ALA A 45 3.94 4.57 8.84
CA ALA A 45 5.34 4.97 8.75
C ALA A 45 5.55 6.10 7.73
N LEU A 46 4.92 5.98 6.57
CA LEU A 46 5.01 6.99 5.51
C LEU A 46 4.44 8.33 5.97
N ALA A 47 3.27 8.32 6.61
CA ALA A 47 2.64 9.55 7.11
C ALA A 47 3.54 10.25 8.12
N GLU A 48 4.13 9.50 9.05
CA GLU A 48 5.05 10.05 10.04
C GLU A 48 6.32 10.61 9.40
N ASP A 49 6.89 9.92 8.42
CA ASP A 49 8.07 10.40 7.68
C ASP A 49 7.76 11.68 6.91
N ILE A 50 6.58 11.76 6.28
CA ILE A 50 6.14 12.96 5.55
C ILE A 50 6.03 14.13 6.52
N MET A 51 5.40 13.95 7.66
CA MET A 51 5.26 15.00 8.67
C MET A 51 6.63 15.45 9.19
N GLY A 52 7.54 14.50 9.37
CA GLY A 52 8.91 14.80 9.80
C GLY A 52 9.66 15.66 8.79
N VAL A 53 9.53 15.37 7.49
CA VAL A 53 10.20 16.13 6.42
C VAL A 53 9.58 17.52 6.27
N LEU A 54 8.24 17.60 6.29
CA LEU A 54 7.54 18.88 6.11
C LEU A 54 7.55 19.76 7.36
N GLY A 55 7.82 19.17 8.53
CA GLY A 55 7.82 19.88 9.80
C GLY A 55 6.45 20.31 10.27
N SER A 56 5.38 19.68 9.79
CA SER A 56 4.01 20.02 10.15
C SER A 56 3.13 18.78 10.19
N ARG A 57 2.06 18.85 10.99
CA ARG A 57 1.10 17.75 11.10
C ARG A 57 0.17 17.73 9.87
N LEU A 58 -0.31 16.53 9.53
CA LEU A 58 -1.36 16.37 8.52
C LEU A 58 -2.69 16.91 9.07
N ASN A 59 -3.49 17.48 8.19
CA ASN A 59 -4.86 17.86 8.52
C ASN A 59 -5.67 16.56 8.70
N PRO A 60 -6.44 16.42 9.82
CA PRO A 60 -7.21 15.20 10.05
C PRO A 60 -8.18 14.81 8.93
N ASP A 61 -8.65 15.80 8.16
CA ASP A 61 -9.62 15.57 7.09
C ASP A 61 -8.97 15.37 5.72
N SER A 62 -7.63 15.32 5.63
CA SER A 62 -6.92 15.31 4.35
C SER A 62 -6.84 13.94 3.70
N ILE A 63 -7.02 12.86 4.45
CA ILE A 63 -6.84 11.51 3.94
C ILE A 63 -8.20 10.84 3.76
N GLU A 64 -8.64 10.78 2.49
CA GLU A 64 -9.85 10.06 2.09
C GLU A 64 -9.45 8.97 1.11
N GLY A 65 -9.98 7.77 1.29
CA GLY A 65 -9.64 6.64 0.44
C GLY A 65 -10.06 6.86 -1.02
N ILE A 66 -9.13 6.63 -1.93
CA ILE A 66 -9.41 6.64 -3.37
C ILE A 66 -9.90 5.24 -3.74
N SER A 67 -11.06 5.15 -4.39
CA SER A 67 -11.64 3.87 -4.78
C SER A 67 -10.70 3.08 -5.70
N CYS A 68 -10.56 1.80 -5.40
CA CYS A 68 -9.79 0.86 -6.19
C CYS A 68 -10.77 -0.06 -6.92
N SER A 69 -10.62 -0.21 -8.24
CA SER A 69 -11.56 -0.95 -9.08
C SER A 69 -11.22 -2.42 -9.28
N SER A 70 -10.13 -2.92 -8.69
CA SER A 70 -9.72 -4.32 -8.84
C SER A 70 -10.73 -5.27 -8.21
N ASP A 71 -11.03 -6.39 -8.89
CA ASP A 71 -12.04 -7.36 -8.46
C ASP A 71 -11.45 -8.61 -7.83
N ASN A 72 -10.13 -8.82 -7.91
CA ASN A 72 -9.47 -10.00 -7.38
C ASN A 72 -8.08 -9.66 -6.86
N ALA A 73 -7.48 -10.59 -6.10
CA ALA A 73 -6.22 -10.35 -5.43
C ALA A 73 -5.06 -10.12 -6.40
N LEU A 74 -5.00 -10.83 -7.52
CA LEU A 74 -3.90 -10.67 -8.49
C LEU A 74 -3.94 -9.31 -9.17
N ASP A 75 -5.10 -8.86 -9.61
CA ASP A 75 -5.24 -7.54 -10.22
C ASP A 75 -4.97 -6.45 -9.18
N PHE A 76 -5.43 -6.66 -7.95
CA PHE A 76 -5.20 -5.73 -6.85
C PHE A 76 -3.70 -5.54 -6.58
N ILE A 77 -2.94 -6.63 -6.42
CA ILE A 77 -1.52 -6.52 -6.11
C ILE A 77 -0.74 -5.89 -7.27
N LYS A 78 -1.16 -6.11 -8.51
CA LYS A 78 -0.56 -5.47 -9.69
C LYS A 78 -0.79 -3.96 -9.69
N GLU A 79 -2.00 -3.52 -9.35
CA GLU A 79 -2.31 -2.10 -9.24
C GLU A 79 -1.46 -1.44 -8.16
N VAL A 80 -1.37 -2.08 -6.99
CA VAL A 80 -0.55 -1.59 -5.88
C VAL A 80 0.92 -1.49 -6.30
N ASP A 81 1.43 -2.51 -6.99
CA ASP A 81 2.82 -2.54 -7.47
C ASP A 81 3.10 -1.38 -8.44
N THR A 82 2.29 -1.26 -9.49
CA THR A 82 2.47 -0.24 -10.51
C THR A 82 2.44 1.17 -9.92
N SER A 83 1.46 1.44 -9.08
CA SER A 83 1.30 2.77 -8.46
C SER A 83 2.43 3.08 -7.49
N THR A 84 2.89 2.08 -6.73
CA THR A 84 3.95 2.27 -5.75
C THR A 84 5.30 2.51 -6.44
N ILE A 85 5.60 1.78 -7.51
CA ILE A 85 6.82 2.01 -8.28
C ILE A 85 6.81 3.42 -8.89
N SER A 86 5.66 3.86 -9.42
CA SER A 86 5.51 5.22 -9.95
C SER A 86 5.76 6.28 -8.86
N PHE A 87 5.20 6.06 -7.67
CA PHE A 87 5.43 6.94 -6.52
C PHE A 87 6.91 6.95 -6.13
N TYR A 88 7.53 5.78 -6.04
CA TYR A 88 8.95 5.66 -5.66
C TYR A 88 9.85 6.47 -6.57
N ARG A 89 9.59 6.42 -7.88
CA ARG A 89 10.39 7.16 -8.88
C ARG A 89 10.29 8.68 -8.73
N LYS A 90 9.23 9.17 -8.10
CA LYS A 90 8.98 10.59 -7.90
C LYS A 90 9.52 11.11 -6.57
N ILE A 91 9.97 10.23 -5.66
CA ILE A 91 10.52 10.67 -4.38
C ILE A 91 11.83 11.42 -4.62
N SER A 92 11.98 12.58 -3.98
CA SER A 92 13.18 13.40 -4.08
C SER A 92 14.42 12.63 -3.64
N ASN A 93 15.54 12.85 -4.34
CA ASN A 93 16.85 12.31 -3.97
C ASN A 93 17.56 13.14 -2.88
N ASN A 94 16.93 14.21 -2.41
CA ASN A 94 17.45 14.99 -1.31
C ASN A 94 17.58 14.09 -0.06
N PRO A 95 18.71 14.17 0.69
CA PRO A 95 18.89 13.33 1.88
C PRO A 95 17.79 13.42 2.93
N ASN A 96 17.03 14.53 2.95
CA ASN A 96 15.91 14.68 3.89
C ASN A 96 14.78 13.68 3.61
N TYR A 97 14.74 13.07 2.41
CA TYR A 97 13.70 12.11 1.99
C TYR A 97 14.16 10.66 2.12
N VAL A 98 15.31 10.41 2.76
CA VAL A 98 15.85 9.05 2.87
C VAL A 98 14.91 8.09 3.60
N GLY A 99 14.22 8.57 4.62
CA GLY A 99 13.24 7.76 5.37
C GLY A 99 12.07 7.33 4.50
N ILE A 100 11.51 8.28 3.73
CA ILE A 100 10.40 8.01 2.81
C ILE A 100 10.83 6.98 1.77
N LYS A 101 12.03 7.12 1.19
CA LYS A 101 12.55 6.16 0.21
C LYS A 101 12.73 4.78 0.81
N SER A 102 13.34 4.70 1.98
CA SER A 102 13.63 3.44 2.67
C SER A 102 12.36 2.67 3.02
N GLU A 103 11.35 3.37 3.57
CA GLU A 103 10.06 2.75 3.87
C GLU A 103 9.35 2.26 2.61
N THR A 104 9.46 3.01 1.53
CA THR A 104 8.85 2.64 0.25
C THR A 104 9.56 1.42 -0.37
N GLU A 105 10.88 1.34 -0.25
CA GLU A 105 11.64 0.17 -0.71
C GLU A 105 11.23 -1.08 0.05
N THR A 106 11.05 -0.99 1.35
CA THR A 106 10.55 -2.10 2.17
C THR A 106 9.16 -2.53 1.73
N PHE A 107 8.29 -1.56 1.45
CA PHE A 107 6.94 -1.86 0.97
C PHE A 107 6.96 -2.54 -0.41
N ILE A 108 7.80 -2.08 -1.33
CA ILE A 108 7.98 -2.72 -2.64
C ILE A 108 8.43 -4.18 -2.49
N HIS A 109 9.37 -4.42 -1.58
CA HIS A 109 9.82 -5.79 -1.28
C HIS A 109 8.64 -6.66 -0.83
N ASN A 110 7.80 -6.15 0.05
CA ASN A 110 6.61 -6.86 0.52
C ASN A 110 5.58 -7.08 -0.60
N ILE A 111 5.39 -6.10 -1.49
CA ILE A 111 4.51 -6.26 -2.65
C ILE A 111 4.97 -7.45 -3.50
N LYS A 112 6.27 -7.55 -3.77
CA LYS A 112 6.82 -8.66 -4.57
C LYS A 112 6.58 -10.01 -3.87
N LYS A 113 6.77 -10.06 -2.57
CA LYS A 113 6.52 -11.27 -1.77
C LYS A 113 5.05 -11.68 -1.88
N TYR A 114 4.10 -10.76 -1.66
CA TYR A 114 2.68 -11.10 -1.67
C TYR A 114 2.17 -11.36 -3.08
N ASN A 115 2.72 -10.72 -4.10
CA ASN A 115 2.41 -11.09 -5.48
C ASN A 115 2.76 -12.56 -5.74
N TYR A 116 3.92 -13.00 -5.27
CA TYR A 116 4.32 -14.41 -5.36
C TYR A 116 3.34 -15.32 -4.60
N LEU A 117 3.02 -14.98 -3.34
CA LEU A 117 2.13 -15.79 -2.51
C LEU A 117 0.71 -15.86 -3.09
N PHE A 118 0.19 -14.74 -3.62
CA PHE A 118 -1.13 -14.74 -4.26
C PHE A 118 -1.15 -15.62 -5.50
N ASN A 119 -0.05 -15.65 -6.26
CA ASN A 119 0.06 -16.51 -7.45
C ASN A 119 0.13 -18.01 -7.09
N LEU A 120 0.51 -18.35 -5.87
CA LEU A 120 0.48 -19.74 -5.41
C LEU A 120 -0.92 -20.21 -5.04
N CYS A 121 -1.89 -19.31 -4.92
CA CYS A 121 -3.26 -19.67 -4.54
C CYS A 121 -4.03 -20.12 -5.78
N ASP A 122 -4.89 -21.14 -5.61
CA ASP A 122 -5.63 -21.75 -6.73
C ASP A 122 -6.72 -20.85 -7.30
N VAL A 123 -7.25 -19.95 -6.51
CA VAL A 123 -8.40 -19.11 -6.89
C VAL A 123 -8.22 -17.69 -6.42
N GLN A 124 -8.79 -16.79 -7.17
CA GLN A 124 -8.69 -15.37 -6.96
C GLN A 124 -10.04 -14.73 -6.66
#